data_d64f505a366bce25e5e09591997694ba
#
_entry.id   d64f505a366bce25e5e09591997694ba
#
_cell.length_a   1.000
_cell.length_b   1.000
_cell.length_c   1.000
_cell.angle_alpha   90.00
_cell.angle_beta   90.00
_cell.angle_gamma   90.00
#
_symmetry.space_group_name_H-M   'P 1'
#
loop_
_entity.id
_entity.type
_entity.pdbx_description
1 polymer ?
#
loop_
_entity_poly.entity_id
_entity_poly.type
_entity_poly.pdbx_seq_one_letter_code
_entity_poly.pdbx_strand_id
1 'polypeptide(L)'
;MAIRVGIIGRNFVVDWMLAAMEQVPELRPAAIYSRNEETGREFAKKYHLDAVFTDLEAFAASDAFDAAYIASPNLCHFDQAMCLLRHGKHVLLEKPGVLTRKQTETLVETANANHVVYLEAMRLVFDDALPIIRDALPEIGTLRRVTAEFTQYSSRYDRVRAGELHINAFDPALCNAAILDMGCYPIHALISMFGEPAHVSAEALSLIHI
;
A
#
# COMPACT_ATOMS: atom_id res chain seq x y z
N MET A 1 -3.59 -17.28 19.55
CA MET A 1 -4.47 -16.09 19.65
C MET A 1 -4.44 -15.43 18.29
N ALA A 2 -5.59 -15.06 17.70
CA ALA A 2 -5.61 -14.39 16.39
C ALA A 2 -5.16 -12.94 16.56
N ILE A 3 -4.41 -12.41 15.59
CA ILE A 3 -4.03 -11.00 15.49
C ILE A 3 -5.27 -10.21 15.07
N ARG A 4 -5.65 -9.24 15.88
CA ARG A 4 -6.77 -8.34 15.59
C ARG A 4 -6.27 -7.22 14.68
N VAL A 5 -6.98 -6.99 13.58
CA VAL A 5 -6.56 -6.02 12.57
C VAL A 5 -7.53 -4.84 12.52
N GLY A 6 -7.00 -3.64 12.75
CA GLY A 6 -7.67 -2.38 12.51
C GLY A 6 -7.56 -1.97 11.04
N ILE A 7 -8.60 -1.38 10.48
CA ILE A 7 -8.70 -1.04 9.06
C ILE A 7 -8.73 0.47 8.88
N ILE A 8 -7.92 1.00 7.96
CA ILE A 8 -8.01 2.37 7.46
C ILE A 8 -8.19 2.34 5.94
N GLY A 9 -9.32 2.82 5.47
CA GLY A 9 -9.71 2.78 4.07
C GLY A 9 -10.95 1.92 3.84
N ARG A 10 -11.64 2.14 2.70
CA ARG A 10 -12.90 1.47 2.35
C ARG A 10 -13.04 1.26 0.84
N ASN A 11 -11.92 1.22 0.12
CA ASN A 11 -11.89 0.96 -1.31
C ASN A 11 -11.89 -0.55 -1.59
N PHE A 12 -11.99 -0.92 -2.86
CA PHE A 12 -12.03 -2.32 -3.29
C PHE A 12 -10.80 -3.16 -2.88
N VAL A 13 -9.64 -2.51 -2.65
CA VAL A 13 -8.43 -3.22 -2.18
C VAL A 13 -8.63 -3.70 -0.75
N VAL A 14 -9.35 -2.93 0.07
CA VAL A 14 -9.74 -3.35 1.43
C VAL A 14 -10.69 -4.53 1.38
N ASP A 15 -11.67 -4.55 0.45
CA ASP A 15 -12.57 -5.69 0.27
C ASP A 15 -11.77 -6.97 -0.06
N TRP A 16 -10.74 -6.87 -0.91
CA TRP A 16 -9.85 -8.01 -1.23
C TRP A 16 -9.01 -8.45 -0.04
N MET A 17 -8.48 -7.50 0.73
CA MET A 17 -7.70 -7.82 1.94
C MET A 17 -8.57 -8.55 2.97
N LEU A 18 -9.79 -8.08 3.19
CA LEU A 18 -10.72 -8.72 4.14
C LEU A 18 -11.11 -10.14 3.69
N ALA A 19 -11.37 -10.33 2.38
CA ALA A 19 -11.62 -11.66 1.82
C ALA A 19 -10.39 -12.61 1.95
N ALA A 20 -9.17 -12.07 1.84
CA ALA A 20 -7.96 -12.83 2.07
C ALA A 20 -7.78 -13.20 3.57
N MET A 21 -8.11 -12.29 4.48
CA MET A 21 -8.06 -12.56 5.94
C MET A 21 -9.00 -13.70 6.36
N GLU A 22 -10.15 -13.89 5.68
CA GLU A 22 -11.05 -15.00 5.96
C GLU A 22 -10.40 -16.38 5.74
N GLN A 23 -9.34 -16.44 4.92
CA GLN A 23 -8.59 -17.67 4.64
C GLN A 23 -7.41 -17.88 5.58
N VAL A 24 -7.15 -16.94 6.51
CA VAL A 24 -6.03 -16.96 7.46
C VAL A 24 -6.59 -16.94 8.88
N PRO A 25 -6.76 -18.09 9.54
CA PRO A 25 -7.38 -18.18 10.87
C PRO A 25 -6.67 -17.38 11.97
N GLU A 26 -5.41 -17.03 11.74
CA GLU A 26 -4.59 -16.22 12.64
C GLU A 26 -4.88 -14.72 12.56
N LEU A 27 -5.68 -14.28 11.56
CA LEU A 27 -6.05 -12.87 11.38
C LEU A 27 -7.55 -12.68 11.61
N ARG A 28 -7.91 -11.55 12.22
CA ARG A 28 -9.30 -11.16 12.42
C ARG A 28 -9.46 -9.65 12.25
N PRO A 29 -10.29 -9.16 11.33
CA PRO A 29 -10.65 -7.75 11.30
C PRO A 29 -11.44 -7.39 12.58
N ALA A 30 -11.12 -6.26 13.20
CA ALA A 30 -11.66 -5.91 14.50
C ALA A 30 -12.20 -4.48 14.61
N ALA A 31 -11.57 -3.52 13.96
CA ALA A 31 -11.95 -2.12 14.07
C ALA A 31 -11.76 -1.37 12.75
N ILE A 32 -12.46 -0.26 12.58
CA ILE A 32 -12.26 0.66 11.45
C ILE A 32 -12.07 2.09 11.95
N TYR A 33 -11.11 2.80 11.33
CA TYR A 33 -11.05 4.25 11.34
C TYR A 33 -11.73 4.82 10.10
N SER A 34 -12.70 5.69 10.26
CA SER A 34 -13.40 6.40 9.20
C SER A 34 -13.69 7.84 9.62
N ARG A 35 -13.29 8.82 8.81
CA ARG A 35 -13.56 10.25 9.06
C ARG A 35 -15.07 10.59 9.19
N ASN A 36 -15.92 9.75 8.63
CA ASN A 36 -17.37 9.87 8.73
C ASN A 36 -17.93 8.66 9.48
N GLU A 37 -18.64 8.90 10.56
CA GLU A 37 -19.15 7.87 11.47
C GLU A 37 -20.18 6.95 10.80
N GLU A 38 -21.11 7.52 10.04
CA GLU A 38 -22.17 6.77 9.36
C GLU A 38 -21.59 5.72 8.41
N THR A 39 -20.70 6.16 7.52
CA THR A 39 -20.04 5.25 6.58
C THR A 39 -19.09 4.28 7.27
N GLY A 40 -18.51 4.64 8.42
CA GLY A 40 -17.75 3.73 9.27
C GLY A 40 -18.64 2.64 9.87
N ARG A 41 -19.80 2.98 10.36
CA ARG A 41 -20.78 2.03 10.92
C ARG A 41 -21.35 1.09 9.85
N GLU A 42 -21.64 1.60 8.66
CA GLU A 42 -22.06 0.76 7.51
C GLU A 42 -21.00 -0.28 7.15
N PHE A 43 -19.75 0.16 7.07
CA PHE A 43 -18.62 -0.73 6.79
C PHE A 43 -18.43 -1.76 7.90
N ALA A 44 -18.45 -1.34 9.17
CA ALA A 44 -18.34 -2.22 10.32
C ALA A 44 -19.47 -3.28 10.34
N LYS A 45 -20.67 -2.89 10.01
CA LYS A 45 -21.81 -3.83 9.89
C LYS A 45 -21.60 -4.84 8.77
N LYS A 46 -21.11 -4.39 7.59
CA LYS A 46 -20.83 -5.26 6.43
C LYS A 46 -19.81 -6.35 6.75
N TYR A 47 -18.77 -6.01 7.50
CA TYR A 47 -17.63 -6.89 7.79
C TYR A 47 -17.55 -7.38 9.24
N HIS A 48 -18.63 -7.17 10.01
CA HIS A 48 -18.74 -7.63 11.40
C HIS A 48 -17.60 -7.14 12.30
N LEU A 49 -17.22 -5.84 12.15
CA LEU A 49 -16.17 -5.24 12.99
C LEU A 49 -16.75 -4.82 14.34
N ASP A 50 -15.93 -4.96 15.39
CA ASP A 50 -16.34 -4.71 16.77
C ASP A 50 -16.40 -3.22 17.13
N ALA A 51 -15.58 -2.37 16.47
CA ALA A 51 -15.43 -0.96 16.83
C ALA A 51 -15.28 -0.03 15.62
N VAL A 52 -15.79 1.20 15.77
CA VAL A 52 -15.67 2.29 14.79
C VAL A 52 -15.09 3.51 15.49
N PHE A 53 -14.09 4.12 14.86
CA PHE A 53 -13.41 5.32 15.34
C PHE A 53 -13.45 6.41 14.28
N THR A 54 -13.68 7.66 14.72
CA THR A 54 -13.64 8.84 13.84
C THR A 54 -12.45 9.76 14.14
N ASP A 55 -11.75 9.50 15.22
CA ASP A 55 -10.51 10.15 15.60
C ASP A 55 -9.34 9.17 15.46
N LEU A 56 -8.26 9.57 14.79
CA LEU A 56 -7.11 8.71 14.49
C LEU A 56 -6.29 8.39 15.74
N GLU A 57 -6.12 9.35 16.64
CA GLU A 57 -5.38 9.16 17.89
C GLU A 57 -6.14 8.20 18.82
N ALA A 58 -7.46 8.37 18.95
CA ALA A 58 -8.29 7.45 19.72
C ALA A 58 -8.28 6.02 19.12
N PHE A 59 -8.26 5.90 17.78
CA PHE A 59 -8.11 4.61 17.10
C PHE A 59 -6.77 3.97 17.44
N ALA A 60 -5.66 4.70 17.28
CA ALA A 60 -4.31 4.20 17.52
C ALA A 60 -4.08 3.82 18.99
N ALA A 61 -4.60 4.62 19.94
CA ALA A 61 -4.47 4.37 21.37
C ALA A 61 -5.37 3.24 21.90
N SER A 62 -6.33 2.75 21.11
CA SER A 62 -7.29 1.74 21.55
C SER A 62 -6.66 0.35 21.67
N ASP A 63 -7.22 -0.48 22.57
CA ASP A 63 -6.89 -1.90 22.69
C ASP A 63 -7.75 -2.79 21.76
N ALA A 64 -8.46 -2.19 20.80
CA ALA A 64 -9.37 -2.91 19.92
C ALA A 64 -8.64 -3.82 18.92
N PHE A 65 -7.36 -3.51 18.58
CA PHE A 65 -6.58 -4.25 17.59
C PHE A 65 -5.08 -4.21 17.89
N ASP A 66 -4.34 -5.11 17.27
CA ASP A 66 -2.89 -5.31 17.47
C ASP A 66 -2.09 -4.78 16.27
N ALA A 67 -2.61 -4.94 15.07
CA ALA A 67 -2.03 -4.50 13.81
C ALA A 67 -3.04 -3.69 13.00
N ALA A 68 -2.58 -2.77 12.16
CA ALA A 68 -3.43 -2.00 11.27
C ALA A 68 -3.06 -2.22 9.81
N TYR A 69 -4.09 -2.35 8.96
CA TYR A 69 -3.98 -2.29 7.51
C TYR A 69 -4.44 -0.92 7.03
N ILE A 70 -3.56 -0.21 6.31
CA ILE A 70 -3.80 1.14 5.82
C ILE A 70 -3.91 1.11 4.30
N ALA A 71 -5.06 1.48 3.76
CA ALA A 71 -5.35 1.62 2.34
C ALA A 71 -6.13 2.92 2.05
N SER A 72 -5.68 3.99 2.64
CA SER A 72 -6.15 5.36 2.44
C SER A 72 -5.54 6.00 1.18
N PRO A 73 -5.85 7.27 0.84
CA PRO A 73 -5.09 8.00 -0.17
C PRO A 73 -3.60 8.16 0.21
N ASN A 74 -2.70 8.09 -0.78
CA ASN A 74 -1.24 8.09 -0.60
C ASN A 74 -0.72 9.21 0.32
N LEU A 75 -1.30 10.42 0.22
CA LEU A 75 -0.95 11.55 1.08
C LEU A 75 -1.16 11.31 2.58
N CYS A 76 -2.07 10.43 2.94
CA CYS A 76 -2.41 10.14 4.34
C CYS A 76 -1.53 9.04 4.94
N HIS A 77 -0.81 8.29 4.11
CA HIS A 77 -0.10 7.08 4.50
C HIS A 77 0.92 7.34 5.61
N PHE A 78 1.78 8.34 5.41
CA PHE A 78 2.87 8.63 6.34
C PHE A 78 2.35 8.99 7.74
N ASP A 79 1.43 9.95 7.82
CA ASP A 79 0.93 10.44 9.11
C ASP A 79 0.14 9.36 9.86
N GLN A 80 -0.67 8.59 9.14
CA GLN A 80 -1.44 7.49 9.72
C GLN A 80 -0.54 6.36 10.22
N ALA A 81 0.47 5.97 9.44
CA ALA A 81 1.44 4.96 9.86
C ALA A 81 2.26 5.43 11.06
N MET A 82 2.74 6.70 11.05
CA MET A 82 3.46 7.29 12.17
C MET A 82 2.65 7.31 13.47
N CYS A 83 1.37 7.68 13.39
CA CYS A 83 0.47 7.68 14.54
C CYS A 83 0.37 6.26 15.13
N LEU A 84 0.08 5.26 14.31
CA LEU A 84 -0.08 3.87 14.74
C LEU A 84 1.21 3.26 15.31
N LEU A 85 2.35 3.47 14.64
CA LEU A 85 3.65 2.95 15.11
C LEU A 85 4.04 3.54 16.47
N ARG A 86 3.79 4.84 16.70
CA ARG A 86 4.04 5.50 17.98
C ARG A 86 3.17 4.95 19.12
N HIS A 87 1.98 4.45 18.79
CA HIS A 87 1.09 3.78 19.76
C HIS A 87 1.34 2.28 19.90
N GLY A 88 2.46 1.79 19.35
CA GLY A 88 2.82 0.36 19.49
C GLY A 88 1.98 -0.59 18.64
N LYS A 89 1.38 -0.11 17.55
CA LYS A 89 0.63 -0.95 16.61
C LYS A 89 1.52 -1.40 15.45
N HIS A 90 1.45 -2.67 15.07
CA HIS A 90 2.02 -3.15 13.82
C HIS A 90 1.31 -2.52 12.64
N VAL A 91 2.01 -2.26 11.53
CA VAL A 91 1.44 -1.60 10.36
C VAL A 91 1.74 -2.39 9.08
N LEU A 92 0.70 -2.71 8.34
CA LEU A 92 0.75 -3.09 6.93
C LEU A 92 0.18 -1.93 6.10
N LEU A 93 1.04 -1.27 5.34
CA LEU A 93 0.71 -0.07 4.57
C LEU A 93 0.62 -0.38 3.08
N GLU A 94 -0.48 0.01 2.44
CA GLU A 94 -0.61 -0.15 0.98
C GLU A 94 0.47 0.61 0.20
N LYS A 95 0.77 0.04 -0.97
CA LYS A 95 1.70 0.64 -1.92
C LYS A 95 1.05 1.85 -2.66
N PRO A 96 1.81 2.87 -3.04
CA PRO A 96 3.15 3.15 -2.55
C PRO A 96 3.10 3.51 -1.07
N GLY A 97 3.99 2.92 -0.27
CA GLY A 97 3.96 3.12 1.18
C GLY A 97 4.05 4.58 1.56
N VAL A 98 5.07 5.26 1.06
CA VAL A 98 5.27 6.69 1.23
C VAL A 98 5.95 7.32 0.01
N LEU A 99 6.08 8.65 -0.01
CA LEU A 99 6.51 9.38 -1.20
C LEU A 99 8.01 9.67 -1.25
N THR A 100 8.71 9.52 -0.12
CA THR A 100 10.14 9.84 -0.04
C THR A 100 10.91 8.82 0.77
N ARG A 101 12.19 8.62 0.43
CA ARG A 101 13.12 7.78 1.18
C ARG A 101 13.17 8.17 2.66
N LYS A 102 13.24 9.48 2.96
CA LYS A 102 13.27 9.97 4.34
C LYS A 102 12.04 9.54 5.16
N GLN A 103 10.85 9.55 4.54
CA GLN A 103 9.64 9.07 5.20
C GLN A 103 9.74 7.56 5.50
N THR A 104 10.23 6.75 4.55
CA THR A 104 10.44 5.32 4.77
C THR A 104 11.41 5.08 5.93
N GLU A 105 12.57 5.74 5.92
CA GLU A 105 13.57 5.65 6.99
C GLU A 105 12.96 6.00 8.35
N THR A 106 12.18 7.09 8.42
CA THR A 106 11.49 7.52 9.65
C THR A 106 10.48 6.48 10.15
N LEU A 107 9.69 5.86 9.25
CA LEU A 107 8.74 4.81 9.64
C LEU A 107 9.48 3.57 10.18
N VAL A 108 10.55 3.14 9.51
CA VAL A 108 11.37 2.01 9.94
C VAL A 108 12.02 2.27 11.31
N GLU A 109 12.61 3.46 11.50
CA GLU A 109 13.19 3.86 12.79
C GLU A 109 12.15 3.88 13.90
N THR A 110 10.96 4.44 13.62
CA THR A 110 9.84 4.50 14.58
C THR A 110 9.33 3.11 14.93
N ALA A 111 9.18 2.22 13.94
CA ALA A 111 8.77 0.84 14.18
C ALA A 111 9.77 0.09 15.08
N ASN A 112 11.06 0.22 14.77
CA ASN A 112 12.13 -0.40 15.58
C ASN A 112 12.15 0.14 17.02
N ALA A 113 12.02 1.47 17.19
CA ALA A 113 12.02 2.10 18.51
C ALA A 113 10.82 1.67 19.38
N ASN A 114 9.69 1.34 18.77
CA ASN A 114 8.48 0.87 19.46
C ASN A 114 8.32 -0.67 19.45
N HIS A 115 9.30 -1.41 18.93
CA HIS A 115 9.29 -2.88 18.84
C HIS A 115 8.08 -3.45 18.10
N VAL A 116 7.66 -2.77 17.03
CA VAL A 116 6.56 -3.18 16.15
C VAL A 116 7.04 -3.41 14.72
N VAL A 117 6.22 -4.08 13.94
CA VAL A 117 6.51 -4.38 12.53
C VAL A 117 5.88 -3.31 11.64
N TYR A 118 6.66 -2.81 10.70
CA TYR A 118 6.20 -2.02 9.56
C TYR A 118 6.48 -2.79 8.27
N LEU A 119 5.46 -3.02 7.46
CA LEU A 119 5.55 -3.66 6.15
C LEU A 119 4.80 -2.84 5.11
N GLU A 120 5.37 -2.72 3.91
CA GLU A 120 4.66 -2.25 2.73
C GLU A 120 3.97 -3.43 2.04
N ALA A 121 2.70 -3.27 1.66
CA ALA A 121 1.90 -4.28 0.99
C ALA A 121 2.27 -4.40 -0.51
N MET A 122 3.56 -4.55 -0.79
CA MET A 122 4.08 -4.81 -2.13
C MET A 122 3.90 -6.29 -2.46
N ARG A 123 2.72 -6.63 -2.97
CA ARG A 123 2.32 -8.02 -3.27
C ARG A 123 3.37 -8.81 -4.05
N LEU A 124 4.06 -8.17 -4.99
CA LEU A 124 5.03 -8.82 -5.85
C LEU A 124 6.21 -9.45 -5.08
N VAL A 125 6.57 -8.88 -3.93
CA VAL A 125 7.68 -9.40 -3.09
C VAL A 125 7.30 -10.74 -2.43
N PHE A 126 6.00 -10.98 -2.27
CA PHE A 126 5.45 -12.21 -1.68
C PHE A 126 4.97 -13.21 -2.74
N ASP A 127 5.20 -12.93 -4.03
CA ASP A 127 4.86 -13.81 -5.14
C ASP A 127 5.99 -14.81 -5.39
N ASP A 128 5.65 -16.08 -5.59
CA ASP A 128 6.61 -17.15 -5.85
C ASP A 128 7.36 -16.98 -7.18
N ALA A 129 6.89 -16.13 -8.08
CA ALA A 129 7.49 -15.92 -9.39
C ALA A 129 8.91 -15.32 -9.30
N LEU A 130 9.16 -14.36 -8.40
CA LEU A 130 10.48 -13.72 -8.29
C LEU A 130 11.59 -14.68 -7.85
N PRO A 131 11.42 -15.52 -6.81
CA PRO A 131 12.37 -16.58 -6.49
C PRO A 131 12.62 -17.52 -7.65
N ILE A 132 11.59 -18.02 -8.33
CA ILE A 132 11.72 -18.93 -9.49
C ILE A 132 12.55 -18.28 -10.61
N ILE A 133 12.26 -17.03 -10.95
CA ILE A 133 13.03 -16.30 -11.98
C ILE A 133 14.49 -16.14 -11.55
N ARG A 134 14.73 -15.74 -10.30
CA ARG A 134 16.09 -15.55 -9.78
C ARG A 134 16.92 -16.83 -9.83
N ASP A 135 16.32 -17.94 -9.46
CA ASP A 135 16.99 -19.26 -9.46
C ASP A 135 17.31 -19.74 -10.87
N ALA A 136 16.51 -19.36 -11.88
CA ALA A 136 16.75 -19.68 -13.29
C ALA A 136 17.74 -18.73 -14.00
N LEU A 137 18.06 -17.54 -13.46
CA LEU A 137 18.98 -16.58 -14.09
C LEU A 137 20.34 -17.15 -14.47
N PRO A 138 21.01 -18.02 -13.68
CA PRO A 138 22.30 -18.61 -14.06
C PRO A 138 22.26 -19.43 -15.35
N GLU A 139 21.09 -19.98 -15.71
CA GLU A 139 20.94 -20.82 -16.91
C GLU A 139 21.05 -20.04 -18.23
N ILE A 140 20.78 -18.74 -18.21
CA ILE A 140 20.85 -17.85 -19.38
C ILE A 140 22.23 -17.21 -19.56
N GLY A 141 23.19 -17.52 -18.69
CA GLY A 141 24.54 -16.99 -18.72
C GLY A 141 24.67 -15.55 -18.23
N THR A 142 25.56 -14.76 -18.81
CA THR A 142 25.81 -13.40 -18.36
C THR A 142 24.66 -12.47 -18.74
N LEU A 143 23.93 -11.97 -17.74
CA LEU A 143 22.88 -10.99 -17.93
C LEU A 143 23.45 -9.68 -18.46
N ARG A 144 22.88 -9.15 -19.55
CA ARG A 144 23.29 -7.89 -20.19
C ARG A 144 22.19 -6.83 -20.15
N ARG A 145 20.95 -7.24 -20.19
CA ARG A 145 19.79 -6.34 -20.21
C ARG A 145 18.57 -7.02 -19.58
N VAL A 146 17.81 -6.25 -18.84
CA VAL A 146 16.48 -6.64 -18.36
C VAL A 146 15.50 -5.56 -18.77
N THR A 147 14.31 -5.96 -19.18
CA THR A 147 13.19 -5.07 -19.40
C THR A 147 12.05 -5.55 -18.52
N ALA A 148 11.50 -4.65 -17.69
CA ALA A 148 10.32 -4.91 -16.89
C ALA A 148 9.25 -3.88 -17.27
N GLU A 149 8.08 -4.38 -17.65
CA GLU A 149 6.98 -3.56 -18.14
C GLU A 149 5.72 -3.85 -17.35
N PHE A 150 4.98 -2.79 -17.04
CA PHE A 150 3.63 -2.89 -16.49
C PHE A 150 2.73 -1.89 -17.22
N THR A 151 2.04 -2.37 -18.25
CA THR A 151 1.19 -1.58 -19.13
C THR A 151 -0.24 -2.07 -19.05
N GLN A 152 -1.17 -1.14 -18.82
CA GLN A 152 -2.59 -1.45 -18.76
C GLN A 152 -3.42 -0.27 -19.25
N TYR A 153 -4.43 -0.55 -20.06
CA TYR A 153 -5.44 0.44 -20.37
C TYR A 153 -6.24 0.77 -19.11
N SER A 154 -6.15 2.01 -18.64
CA SER A 154 -6.87 2.43 -17.44
C SER A 154 -8.38 2.42 -17.66
N SER A 155 -9.13 1.76 -16.80
CA SER A 155 -10.61 1.82 -16.81
C SER A 155 -11.17 3.24 -16.61
N ARG A 156 -10.31 4.18 -16.22
CA ARG A 156 -10.67 5.59 -16.03
C ARG A 156 -10.30 6.47 -17.23
N TYR A 157 -9.55 5.94 -18.19
CA TYR A 157 -9.02 6.74 -19.30
C TYR A 157 -10.13 7.28 -20.21
N ASP A 158 -11.20 6.53 -20.43
CA ASP A 158 -12.34 7.00 -21.23
C ASP A 158 -13.03 8.22 -20.61
N ARG A 159 -13.04 8.32 -19.28
CA ARG A 159 -13.53 9.51 -18.55
C ARG A 159 -12.64 10.73 -18.80
N VAL A 160 -11.31 10.53 -18.82
CA VAL A 160 -10.36 11.60 -19.21
C VAL A 160 -10.60 12.05 -20.64
N ARG A 161 -10.77 11.11 -21.59
CA ARG A 161 -11.08 11.42 -22.99
C ARG A 161 -12.41 12.16 -23.14
N ALA A 162 -13.36 11.90 -22.28
CA ALA A 162 -14.65 12.61 -22.24
C ALA A 162 -14.56 14.00 -21.57
N GLY A 163 -13.37 14.43 -21.13
CA GLY A 163 -13.13 15.76 -20.54
C GLY A 163 -13.37 15.84 -19.04
N GLU A 164 -13.44 14.70 -18.33
CA GLU A 164 -13.55 14.70 -16.89
C GLU A 164 -12.20 15.08 -16.25
N LEU A 165 -12.15 16.25 -15.59
CA LEU A 165 -10.89 16.84 -15.09
C LEU A 165 -10.49 16.39 -13.69
N HIS A 166 -11.42 15.83 -12.91
CA HIS A 166 -11.20 15.50 -11.48
C HIS A 166 -11.28 14.00 -11.21
N ILE A 167 -10.36 13.26 -11.81
CA ILE A 167 -10.22 11.83 -11.55
C ILE A 167 -9.07 11.65 -10.55
N ASN A 168 -9.38 11.29 -9.30
CA ASN A 168 -8.40 11.15 -8.22
C ASN A 168 -7.15 10.35 -8.62
N ALA A 169 -7.31 9.29 -9.42
CA ALA A 169 -6.19 8.45 -9.85
C ALA A 169 -5.17 9.17 -10.75
N PHE A 170 -5.54 10.30 -11.35
CA PHE A 170 -4.69 11.10 -12.24
C PHE A 170 -4.42 12.49 -11.66
N ASP A 171 -4.83 12.75 -10.42
CA ASP A 171 -4.63 14.04 -9.76
C ASP A 171 -3.25 14.09 -9.09
N PRO A 172 -2.30 14.90 -9.61
CA PRO A 172 -0.97 15.05 -9.00
C PRO A 172 -1.03 15.63 -7.58
N ALA A 173 -2.05 16.46 -7.28
CA ALA A 173 -2.22 17.02 -5.94
C ALA A 173 -2.50 15.95 -4.87
N LEU A 174 -2.98 14.77 -5.29
CA LEU A 174 -3.18 13.61 -4.42
C LEU A 174 -1.97 12.66 -4.42
N CYS A 175 -0.84 13.09 -4.99
CA CYS A 175 0.35 12.26 -5.18
C CYS A 175 0.05 10.95 -5.93
N ASN A 176 -0.84 11.03 -6.92
CA ASN A 176 -1.16 9.93 -7.82
C ASN A 176 -0.46 10.16 -9.16
N ALA A 177 0.37 9.20 -9.56
CA ALA A 177 1.06 9.19 -10.85
C ALA A 177 1.26 7.74 -11.28
N ALA A 178 1.37 7.51 -12.59
CA ALA A 178 1.60 6.18 -13.14
C ALA A 178 2.82 5.49 -12.53
N ILE A 179 3.90 6.24 -12.26
CA ILE A 179 5.11 5.71 -11.62
C ILE A 179 4.86 5.21 -10.19
N LEU A 180 3.99 5.88 -9.44
CA LEU A 180 3.67 5.52 -8.06
C LEU A 180 2.65 4.39 -7.98
N ASP A 181 1.67 4.37 -8.88
CA ASP A 181 0.62 3.34 -8.85
C ASP A 181 1.03 2.04 -9.53
N MET A 182 1.65 2.12 -10.71
CA MET A 182 2.01 0.98 -11.54
C MET A 182 3.53 0.78 -11.65
N GLY A 183 4.30 1.85 -11.78
CA GLY A 183 5.75 1.80 -11.93
C GLY A 183 6.48 1.25 -10.71
N CYS A 184 5.89 1.33 -9.52
CA CYS A 184 6.45 0.74 -8.31
C CYS A 184 6.64 -0.79 -8.44
N TYR A 185 5.79 -1.52 -9.16
CA TYR A 185 5.91 -2.97 -9.34
C TYR A 185 7.17 -3.38 -10.10
N PRO A 186 7.42 -2.92 -11.37
CA PRO A 186 8.64 -3.26 -12.08
C PRO A 186 9.90 -2.74 -11.38
N ILE A 187 9.86 -1.58 -10.72
CA ILE A 187 10.99 -1.06 -9.95
C ILE A 187 11.30 -1.99 -8.78
N HIS A 188 10.30 -2.39 -8.01
CA HIS A 188 10.47 -3.35 -6.91
C HIS A 188 11.02 -4.70 -7.40
N ALA A 189 10.51 -5.24 -8.51
CA ALA A 189 11.00 -6.47 -9.09
C ALA A 189 12.50 -6.38 -9.43
N LEU A 190 12.90 -5.31 -10.12
CA LEU A 190 14.29 -5.09 -10.53
C LEU A 190 15.21 -4.93 -9.32
N ILE A 191 14.83 -4.13 -8.33
CA ILE A 191 15.65 -3.93 -7.13
C ILE A 191 15.74 -5.21 -6.30
N SER A 192 14.65 -5.97 -6.16
CA SER A 192 14.65 -7.24 -5.43
C SER A 192 15.55 -8.30 -6.06
N MET A 193 15.66 -8.31 -7.40
CA MET A 193 16.46 -9.29 -8.11
C MET A 193 17.92 -8.88 -8.30
N PHE A 194 18.20 -7.59 -8.49
CA PHE A 194 19.51 -7.12 -8.95
C PHE A 194 20.15 -6.09 -8.01
N GLY A 195 19.47 -5.67 -6.95
CA GLY A 195 19.94 -4.63 -6.04
C GLY A 195 19.76 -3.21 -6.56
N GLU A 196 20.34 -2.24 -5.84
CA GLU A 196 20.25 -0.83 -6.20
C GLU A 196 21.04 -0.53 -7.49
N PRO A 197 20.45 0.25 -8.44
CA PRO A 197 21.15 0.65 -9.65
C PRO A 197 22.24 1.68 -9.36
N ALA A 198 23.38 1.58 -10.03
CA ALA A 198 24.46 2.58 -9.94
C ALA A 198 24.07 3.92 -10.59
N HIS A 199 23.15 3.89 -11.54
CA HIS A 199 22.67 5.08 -12.25
C HIS A 199 21.21 4.98 -12.64
N VAL A 200 20.48 6.09 -12.57
CA VAL A 200 19.07 6.17 -12.97
C VAL A 200 18.88 7.35 -13.90
N SER A 201 18.18 7.15 -15.01
CA SER A 201 17.63 8.21 -15.85
C SER A 201 16.16 7.97 -16.06
N ALA A 202 15.36 9.03 -16.23
CA ALA A 202 13.93 8.92 -16.43
C ALA A 202 13.46 9.89 -17.51
N GLU A 203 12.53 9.42 -18.33
CA GLU A 203 11.74 10.23 -19.23
C GLU A 203 10.27 10.00 -18.95
N ALA A 204 9.45 11.05 -19.05
CA ALA A 204 8.03 10.96 -18.78
C ALA A 204 7.23 11.69 -19.85
N LEU A 205 6.15 11.06 -20.29
CA LEU A 205 5.10 11.72 -21.09
C LEU A 205 3.92 12.00 -20.16
N SER A 206 3.46 13.22 -20.17
CA SER A 206 2.26 13.59 -19.42
C SER A 206 1.02 13.53 -20.31
N LEU A 207 -0.16 13.36 -19.69
CA LEU A 207 -1.44 13.34 -20.40
C LEU A 207 -1.72 14.65 -21.18
N ILE A 208 -1.09 15.76 -20.81
CA ILE A 208 -1.19 17.03 -21.55
C ILE A 208 -0.35 17.05 -22.83
N HIS A 209 0.55 16.09 -23.02
CA HIS A 209 1.35 15.93 -24.23
C HIS A 209 0.75 14.89 -25.22
N ILE A 210 -0.33 14.26 -24.84
CA ILE A 210 -1.09 13.29 -25.65
C ILE A 210 -2.40 13.92 -26.06
#